data_f63a9e07ce5fef6b9fa1b88c1fa2fe06
#
_entry.id   f63a9e07ce5fef6b9fa1b88c1fa2fe06
#
_cell.length_a   1.000
_cell.length_b   1.000
_cell.length_c   1.000
_cell.angle_alpha   90.00
_cell.angle_beta   90.00
_cell.angle_gamma   90.00
#
_symmetry.space_group_name_H-M   'P 1'
#
loop_
_entity.id
_entity.type
_entity.pdbx_description
1 polymer ?
#
loop_
_entity_poly.entity_id
_entity_poly.type
_entity_poly.pdbx_seq_one_letter_code
_entity_poly.pdbx_strand_id
1 'polypeptide(L)'
;MEHNNVDYSEIDKAITNVLKWFFGILAVSLILQKLILVNTRWGVYYTFWGTIFVEAYVIYKGILNYRCAKYAQLTGGRNYKEDRRKYHMSFNELLDFFGHAEQHSMSKSDFPVGFWKEEEGIMLGDFDGHLVHIPSEAEANIFAAGTPGSGKTSGIVIPTCLRYGGSVLTVDIKGDIYNACESTRNIRRFCPDLKDENGNNTALDYSAHFNPFADIKFVNPTEKKLFLSNMATTLIPDQPGADGNYFTSTARKIFIGITSYLLEKKPDVSFPEVLHAVLHHQAPVEMNPEHFPFTVFQWAEMISKSDVYAAIEQMSSLIGNNEKNVSGAYDALCTALIPFSNEMMDVLLTDNDYCISAETLENGVDVYLQVSQENLNTYAPLLTMILQTFLSSFTKRRDTFFGAKNLPILVLLDEFPQLTFSYNMVNTALSTLRSKSIQCMLIAQTVAQISRKYQNDGWRALLGNCTYQVILKSNEEMTQRYFSALIGTKKDLKISTSGAMMEIPSPRTVSQERVPIFQPEDFGDLGDDLIVYYNGKYIRAKKIKWYE
;
A
#
# COMPACT_ATOMS: atom_id res chain seq x y z
N MET A 1 20.62 -14.82 -17.35
CA MET A 1 20.20 -16.11 -17.94
C MET A 1 20.92 -17.20 -17.15
N GLU A 2 20.40 -17.57 -16.01
CA GLU A 2 20.84 -18.76 -15.29
C GLU A 2 19.89 -19.88 -15.67
N HIS A 3 20.48 -20.94 -16.20
CA HIS A 3 19.77 -22.16 -16.53
C HIS A 3 19.12 -22.71 -15.25
N ASN A 4 17.79 -22.78 -15.22
CA ASN A 4 17.08 -23.59 -14.24
C ASN A 4 17.70 -24.98 -14.22
N ASN A 5 18.37 -25.35 -13.14
CA ASN A 5 18.80 -26.70 -12.89
C ASN A 5 17.56 -27.57 -12.66
N VAL A 6 17.06 -28.10 -13.76
CA VAL A 6 15.98 -29.08 -13.77
C VAL A 6 16.55 -30.35 -13.14
N ASP A 7 15.98 -30.81 -12.04
CA ASP A 7 16.39 -32.08 -11.43
C ASP A 7 15.90 -33.25 -12.28
N TYR A 8 16.78 -33.73 -13.15
CA TYR A 8 16.52 -34.87 -14.02
C TYR A 8 16.52 -36.24 -13.30
N SER A 9 16.78 -36.28 -11.99
CA SER A 9 16.99 -37.52 -11.25
C SER A 9 15.78 -38.47 -11.27
N GLU A 10 14.56 -37.95 -11.24
CA GLU A 10 13.34 -38.75 -11.32
C GLU A 10 13.07 -39.28 -12.74
N ILE A 11 13.42 -38.50 -13.76
CA ILE A 11 13.32 -38.89 -15.17
C ILE A 11 14.33 -39.99 -15.46
N ASP A 12 15.56 -39.86 -14.99
CA ASP A 12 16.61 -40.87 -15.13
C ASP A 12 16.29 -42.16 -14.39
N LYS A 13 15.68 -42.07 -13.19
CA LYS A 13 15.15 -43.24 -12.47
C LYS A 13 14.04 -43.95 -13.25
N ALA A 14 13.11 -43.21 -13.84
CA ALA A 14 12.04 -43.80 -14.66
C ALA A 14 12.59 -44.52 -15.90
N ILE A 15 13.53 -43.90 -16.62
CA ILE A 15 14.21 -44.48 -17.79
C ILE A 15 15.00 -45.72 -17.36
N THR A 16 15.78 -45.65 -16.32
CA THR A 16 16.60 -46.75 -15.80
C THR A 16 15.71 -47.93 -15.39
N ASN A 17 14.59 -47.72 -14.76
CA ASN A 17 13.65 -48.78 -14.40
C ASN A 17 13.01 -49.45 -15.64
N VAL A 18 12.64 -48.67 -16.63
CA VAL A 18 12.12 -49.22 -17.92
C VAL A 18 13.15 -50.08 -18.60
N LEU A 19 14.42 -49.63 -18.69
CA LEU A 19 15.50 -50.40 -19.26
C LEU A 19 15.76 -51.71 -18.47
N LYS A 20 15.75 -51.69 -17.13
CA LYS A 20 15.91 -52.87 -16.30
C LYS A 20 14.81 -53.90 -16.55
N TRP A 21 13.58 -53.47 -16.63
CA TRP A 21 12.44 -54.36 -16.92
C TRP A 21 12.49 -54.93 -18.34
N PHE A 22 12.87 -54.12 -19.34
CA PHE A 22 13.03 -54.53 -20.71
C PHE A 22 14.08 -55.63 -20.83
N PHE A 23 15.30 -55.44 -20.30
CA PHE A 23 16.35 -56.43 -20.30
C PHE A 23 16.00 -57.67 -19.45
N GLY A 24 15.30 -57.51 -18.37
CA GLY A 24 14.83 -58.61 -17.54
C GLY A 24 13.82 -59.51 -18.28
N ILE A 25 12.84 -58.94 -18.96
CA ILE A 25 11.85 -59.68 -19.77
C ILE A 25 12.49 -60.38 -20.96
N LEU A 26 13.43 -59.70 -21.64
CA LEU A 26 14.19 -60.25 -22.73
C LEU A 26 15.00 -61.49 -22.28
N ALA A 27 15.69 -61.40 -21.12
CA ALA A 27 16.45 -62.51 -20.56
C ALA A 27 15.55 -63.72 -20.18
N VAL A 28 14.41 -63.47 -19.53
CA VAL A 28 13.44 -64.51 -19.18
C VAL A 28 12.84 -65.13 -20.43
N SER A 29 12.54 -64.35 -21.47
CA SER A 29 12.03 -64.84 -22.73
C SER A 29 13.03 -65.76 -23.45
N LEU A 30 14.32 -65.39 -23.49
CA LEU A 30 15.39 -66.22 -24.05
C LEU A 30 15.59 -67.50 -23.27
N ILE A 31 15.45 -67.48 -21.94
CA ILE A 31 15.54 -68.67 -21.09
C ILE A 31 14.33 -69.59 -21.35
N LEU A 32 13.13 -69.03 -21.42
CA LEU A 32 11.89 -69.78 -21.70
C LEU A 32 11.92 -70.40 -23.12
N GLN A 33 12.46 -69.69 -24.10
CA GLN A 33 12.68 -70.27 -25.45
C GLN A 33 13.63 -71.44 -25.41
N LYS A 34 14.70 -71.39 -24.61
CA LYS A 34 15.65 -72.50 -24.47
C LYS A 34 15.11 -73.70 -23.68
N LEU A 35 14.30 -73.47 -22.65
CA LEU A 35 13.84 -74.49 -21.72
C LEU A 35 12.55 -75.23 -22.13
N ILE A 36 11.60 -74.53 -22.76
CA ILE A 36 10.22 -75.06 -22.96
C ILE A 36 9.94 -75.46 -24.41
N LEU A 37 10.69 -75.05 -25.42
CA LEU A 37 10.21 -75.02 -26.78
C LEU A 37 11.07 -75.75 -27.82
N VAL A 38 11.85 -76.72 -27.38
CA VAL A 38 12.72 -77.48 -28.33
C VAL A 38 11.91 -78.31 -29.33
N ASN A 39 10.58 -78.51 -29.19
CA ASN A 39 9.84 -79.50 -30.00
C ASN A 39 8.51 -79.09 -30.65
N THR A 40 8.06 -77.84 -30.65
CA THR A 40 6.84 -77.48 -31.39
C THR A 40 6.91 -76.13 -32.10
N ARG A 41 6.66 -76.13 -33.43
CA ARG A 41 6.59 -74.90 -34.26
C ARG A 41 5.63 -73.85 -33.72
N TRP A 42 4.54 -74.23 -33.09
CA TRP A 42 3.52 -73.32 -32.52
C TRP A 42 3.96 -72.66 -31.23
N GLY A 43 4.67 -73.34 -30.39
CA GLY A 43 5.16 -72.78 -29.15
C GLY A 43 6.17 -71.65 -29.34
N VAL A 44 7.07 -71.78 -30.32
CA VAL A 44 8.01 -70.69 -30.70
C VAL A 44 7.26 -69.44 -31.18
N TYR A 45 6.22 -69.64 -31.96
CA TYR A 45 5.40 -68.58 -32.49
C TYR A 45 4.65 -67.78 -31.36
N TYR A 46 4.01 -68.48 -30.45
CA TYR A 46 3.27 -67.84 -29.34
C TYR A 46 4.19 -67.11 -28.34
N THR A 47 5.34 -67.66 -28.03
CA THR A 47 6.29 -67.00 -27.15
C THR A 47 6.93 -65.77 -27.81
N PHE A 48 7.25 -65.86 -29.09
CA PHE A 48 7.79 -64.72 -29.85
C PHE A 48 6.80 -63.55 -29.85
N TRP A 49 5.55 -63.79 -30.22
CA TRP A 49 4.52 -62.72 -30.19
C TRP A 49 4.16 -62.26 -28.77
N GLY A 50 4.08 -63.17 -27.80
CA GLY A 50 3.87 -62.84 -26.41
C GLY A 50 4.95 -61.93 -25.85
N THR A 51 6.22 -62.20 -26.19
CA THR A 51 7.34 -61.36 -25.78
C THR A 51 7.23 -59.95 -26.39
N ILE A 52 6.97 -59.87 -27.72
CA ILE A 52 6.77 -58.61 -28.40
C ILE A 52 5.64 -57.78 -27.76
N PHE A 53 4.50 -58.42 -27.42
CA PHE A 53 3.38 -57.73 -26.75
C PHE A 53 3.76 -57.20 -25.36
N VAL A 54 4.49 -57.99 -24.56
CA VAL A 54 4.94 -57.57 -23.24
C VAL A 54 5.97 -56.44 -23.34
N GLU A 55 6.93 -56.56 -24.25
CA GLU A 55 7.91 -55.49 -24.48
C GLU A 55 7.26 -54.18 -24.97
N ALA A 56 6.33 -54.30 -25.94
CA ALA A 56 5.56 -53.14 -26.40
C ALA A 56 4.75 -52.48 -25.26
N TYR A 57 4.17 -53.32 -24.37
CA TYR A 57 3.45 -52.80 -23.19
C TYR A 57 4.37 -52.11 -22.19
N VAL A 58 5.58 -52.66 -21.95
CA VAL A 58 6.57 -52.04 -21.02
C VAL A 58 7.07 -50.71 -21.58
N ILE A 59 7.38 -50.70 -22.90
CA ILE A 59 7.77 -49.45 -23.58
C ILE A 59 6.65 -48.43 -23.51
N TYR A 60 5.42 -48.79 -23.79
CA TYR A 60 4.26 -47.92 -23.69
C TYR A 60 4.09 -47.35 -22.26
N LYS A 61 4.20 -48.19 -21.21
CA LYS A 61 4.15 -47.76 -19.82
C LYS A 61 5.31 -46.81 -19.47
N GLY A 62 6.50 -47.10 -19.97
CA GLY A 62 7.67 -46.24 -19.76
C GLY A 62 7.49 -44.84 -20.38
N ILE A 63 7.02 -44.80 -21.62
CA ILE A 63 6.70 -43.51 -22.29
C ILE A 63 5.62 -42.76 -21.53
N LEU A 64 4.59 -43.46 -21.04
CA LEU A 64 3.50 -42.84 -20.27
C LEU A 64 4.00 -42.27 -18.95
N ASN A 65 4.85 -43.01 -18.22
CA ASN A 65 5.43 -42.55 -16.96
C ASN A 65 6.39 -41.37 -17.18
N TYR A 66 7.22 -41.42 -18.21
CA TYR A 66 8.07 -40.29 -18.62
C TYR A 66 7.24 -39.03 -18.92
N ARG A 67 6.16 -39.17 -19.72
CA ARG A 67 5.25 -38.04 -20.00
C ARG A 67 4.58 -37.51 -18.74
N CYS A 68 4.16 -38.38 -17.82
CA CYS A 68 3.59 -37.97 -16.55
C CYS A 68 4.59 -37.17 -15.69
N ALA A 69 5.83 -37.66 -15.55
CA ALA A 69 6.88 -37.00 -14.79
C ALA A 69 7.26 -35.66 -15.40
N LYS A 70 7.50 -35.62 -16.72
CA LYS A 70 7.81 -34.38 -17.44
C LYS A 70 6.67 -33.37 -17.38
N TYR A 71 5.42 -33.82 -17.47
CA TYR A 71 4.25 -32.95 -17.34
C TYR A 71 4.15 -32.34 -15.94
N ALA A 72 4.27 -33.17 -14.89
CA ALA A 72 4.26 -32.70 -13.52
C ALA A 72 5.38 -31.68 -13.23
N GLN A 73 6.58 -31.94 -13.76
CA GLN A 73 7.72 -31.04 -13.63
C GLN A 73 7.48 -29.67 -14.30
N LEU A 74 6.92 -29.67 -15.52
CA LEU A 74 6.67 -28.45 -16.30
C LEU A 74 5.39 -27.70 -15.87
N THR A 75 4.50 -28.34 -15.11
CA THR A 75 3.21 -27.79 -14.69
C THR A 75 3.05 -27.71 -13.17
N GLY A 76 4.16 -27.67 -12.41
CA GLY A 76 4.11 -27.46 -10.97
C GLY A 76 3.39 -28.57 -10.18
N GLY A 77 3.55 -29.83 -10.59
CA GLY A 77 2.98 -30.99 -9.88
C GLY A 77 1.60 -31.46 -10.36
N ARG A 78 1.09 -30.93 -11.46
CA ARG A 78 -0.21 -31.36 -12.02
C ARG A 78 -0.19 -32.81 -12.50
N ASN A 79 -1.33 -33.51 -12.35
CA ASN A 79 -1.46 -34.90 -12.75
C ASN A 79 -1.88 -35.04 -14.21
N TYR A 80 -0.93 -35.38 -15.11
CA TYR A 80 -1.18 -35.57 -16.54
C TYR A 80 -2.34 -36.52 -16.86
N LYS A 81 -2.49 -37.63 -16.11
CA LYS A 81 -3.55 -38.62 -16.38
C LYS A 81 -4.93 -38.06 -16.06
N GLU A 82 -5.02 -37.25 -15.03
CA GLU A 82 -6.25 -36.61 -14.60
C GLU A 82 -6.64 -35.50 -15.56
N ASP A 83 -5.71 -34.60 -15.89
CA ASP A 83 -5.92 -33.52 -16.84
C ASP A 83 -6.25 -34.06 -18.25
N ARG A 84 -5.56 -35.11 -18.70
CA ARG A 84 -5.89 -35.75 -19.98
C ARG A 84 -7.30 -36.35 -19.99
N ARG A 85 -7.77 -36.97 -18.90
CA ARG A 85 -9.14 -37.48 -18.82
C ARG A 85 -10.16 -36.37 -18.81
N LYS A 86 -9.86 -35.30 -18.04
CA LYS A 86 -10.76 -34.15 -17.88
C LYS A 86 -10.91 -33.36 -19.18
N TYR A 87 -9.81 -33.09 -19.88
CA TYR A 87 -9.78 -32.17 -21.02
C TYR A 87 -9.68 -32.85 -22.37
N HIS A 88 -9.44 -34.15 -22.43
CA HIS A 88 -9.26 -34.93 -23.68
C HIS A 88 -8.18 -34.39 -24.65
N MET A 89 -7.15 -33.77 -24.10
CA MET A 89 -6.06 -33.17 -24.87
C MET A 89 -4.84 -34.07 -24.93
N SER A 90 -4.03 -33.87 -25.95
CA SER A 90 -2.72 -34.50 -26.06
C SER A 90 -1.72 -33.91 -25.04
N PHE A 91 -0.58 -34.59 -24.86
CA PHE A 91 0.47 -34.12 -23.96
C PHE A 91 0.97 -32.71 -24.32
N ASN A 92 1.21 -32.47 -25.61
CA ASN A 92 1.73 -31.18 -26.08
C ASN A 92 0.69 -30.06 -25.93
N GLU A 93 -0.59 -30.34 -26.21
CA GLU A 93 -1.67 -29.36 -26.03
C GLU A 93 -1.87 -29.01 -24.57
N LEU A 94 -1.78 -29.98 -23.65
CA LEU A 94 -1.84 -29.72 -22.22
C LEU A 94 -0.63 -28.95 -21.70
N LEU A 95 0.58 -29.25 -22.20
CA LEU A 95 1.79 -28.50 -21.88
C LEU A 95 1.72 -27.05 -22.35
N ASP A 96 1.26 -26.82 -23.58
CA ASP A 96 1.09 -25.48 -24.14
C ASP A 96 0.04 -24.70 -23.35
N PHE A 97 -1.04 -25.37 -22.96
CA PHE A 97 -2.12 -24.79 -22.20
C PHE A 97 -1.72 -24.42 -20.75
N PHE A 98 -1.15 -25.35 -20.00
CA PHE A 98 -0.80 -25.12 -18.58
C PHE A 98 0.57 -24.47 -18.41
N GLY A 99 1.49 -24.60 -19.35
CA GLY A 99 2.78 -23.90 -19.35
C GLY A 99 2.65 -22.37 -19.44
N HIS A 100 1.52 -21.88 -19.96
CA HIS A 100 1.22 -20.45 -19.98
C HIS A 100 0.46 -19.97 -18.73
N ALA A 101 -0.14 -20.88 -17.94
CA ALA A 101 -0.93 -20.50 -16.75
C ALA A 101 -0.08 -20.06 -15.56
N GLU A 102 1.19 -20.50 -15.49
CA GLU A 102 2.10 -20.15 -14.39
C GLU A 102 2.78 -18.78 -14.54
N GLN A 103 2.61 -18.09 -15.68
CA GLN A 103 3.32 -16.82 -15.95
C GLN A 103 2.97 -15.67 -15.01
N HIS A 104 1.91 -15.76 -14.22
CA HIS A 104 1.47 -14.69 -13.33
C HIS A 104 1.76 -14.93 -11.85
N SER A 105 2.08 -16.17 -11.44
CA SER A 105 2.49 -16.45 -10.06
C SER A 105 3.97 -16.12 -9.87
N MET A 106 4.29 -15.40 -8.81
CA MET A 106 5.68 -15.08 -8.47
C MET A 106 6.35 -16.30 -7.83
N SER A 107 7.61 -16.54 -8.23
CA SER A 107 8.53 -17.45 -7.56
C SER A 107 9.54 -16.66 -6.73
N LYS A 108 10.35 -17.34 -5.92
CA LYS A 108 11.45 -16.68 -5.16
C LYS A 108 12.38 -15.85 -6.06
N SER A 109 12.62 -16.28 -7.30
CA SER A 109 13.48 -15.60 -8.26
C SER A 109 12.86 -14.31 -8.85
N ASP A 110 11.55 -14.14 -8.74
CA ASP A 110 10.85 -12.98 -9.28
C ASP A 110 10.86 -11.77 -8.34
N PHE A 111 11.24 -11.98 -7.06
CA PHE A 111 11.39 -10.92 -6.09
C PHE A 111 12.76 -10.26 -6.18
N PRO A 112 12.88 -8.97 -5.88
CA PRO A 112 14.18 -8.29 -5.77
C PRO A 112 15.15 -9.06 -4.87
N VAL A 113 16.41 -9.03 -5.23
CA VAL A 113 17.48 -9.66 -4.42
C VAL A 113 17.48 -8.99 -3.04
N GLY A 114 17.30 -9.75 -1.98
CA GLY A 114 17.13 -9.24 -0.63
C GLY A 114 15.74 -9.49 -0.03
N PHE A 115 14.72 -9.63 -0.86
CA PHE A 115 13.35 -9.88 -0.44
C PHE A 115 13.19 -11.12 0.48
N TRP A 116 14.13 -12.05 0.39
CA TRP A 116 14.14 -13.32 1.12
C TRP A 116 15.26 -13.44 2.17
N LYS A 117 16.18 -12.48 2.23
CA LYS A 117 17.40 -12.62 3.03
C LYS A 117 17.46 -11.74 4.27
N GLU A 118 16.75 -10.63 4.26
CA GLU A 118 16.80 -9.63 5.33
C GLU A 118 15.51 -9.67 6.14
N GLU A 119 15.65 -9.51 7.45
CA GLU A 119 14.51 -9.49 8.37
C GLU A 119 14.01 -8.07 8.64
N GLU A 120 14.62 -7.05 7.99
CA GLU A 120 14.30 -5.64 8.17
C GLU A 120 13.61 -5.05 6.96
N GLY A 121 12.53 -4.28 7.19
CA GLY A 121 11.80 -3.59 6.14
C GLY A 121 10.29 -3.63 6.30
N ILE A 122 9.57 -3.43 5.20
CA ILE A 122 8.10 -3.48 5.17
C ILE A 122 7.64 -4.93 5.05
N MET A 123 6.98 -5.44 6.07
CA MET A 123 6.52 -6.82 6.15
C MET A 123 5.23 -7.03 5.38
N LEU A 124 5.22 -7.97 4.44
CA LEU A 124 4.07 -8.25 3.58
C LEU A 124 3.46 -9.66 3.79
N GLY A 125 4.06 -10.48 4.65
CA GLY A 125 3.52 -11.81 4.94
C GLY A 125 4.60 -12.88 5.07
N ASP A 126 4.15 -14.13 5.20
CA ASP A 126 4.98 -15.34 5.20
C ASP A 126 4.60 -16.21 3.99
N PHE A 127 5.59 -16.67 3.25
CA PHE A 127 5.43 -17.61 2.15
C PHE A 127 6.36 -18.80 2.36
N ASP A 128 5.79 -19.96 2.62
CA ASP A 128 6.52 -21.20 2.87
C ASP A 128 7.59 -21.09 3.97
N GLY A 129 7.29 -20.37 5.07
CA GLY A 129 8.21 -20.17 6.19
C GLY A 129 9.29 -19.12 5.93
N HIS A 130 9.14 -18.30 4.90
CA HIS A 130 10.02 -17.18 4.59
C HIS A 130 9.25 -15.86 4.67
N LEU A 131 9.80 -14.91 5.41
CA LEU A 131 9.23 -13.57 5.49
C LEU A 131 9.30 -12.87 4.13
N VAL A 132 8.15 -12.43 3.65
CA VAL A 132 8.01 -11.60 2.45
C VAL A 132 8.07 -10.15 2.88
N HIS A 133 9.16 -9.46 2.56
CA HIS A 133 9.36 -8.08 2.96
C HIS A 133 10.02 -7.24 1.86
N ILE A 134 9.86 -5.93 1.95
CA ILE A 134 10.51 -4.95 1.09
C ILE A 134 11.61 -4.29 1.93
N PRO A 135 12.89 -4.36 1.52
CA PRO A 135 13.98 -3.72 2.26
C PRO A 135 13.73 -2.23 2.51
N SER A 136 14.19 -1.72 3.65
CA SER A 136 14.00 -0.31 4.03
C SER A 136 14.64 0.67 3.04
N GLU A 137 15.69 0.27 2.31
CA GLU A 137 16.37 1.08 1.31
C GLU A 137 15.73 1.01 -0.08
N ALA A 138 14.71 0.15 -0.28
CA ALA A 138 14.09 -0.02 -1.58
C ALA A 138 13.27 1.22 -1.99
N GLU A 139 13.38 1.63 -3.25
CA GLU A 139 12.57 2.71 -3.81
C GLU A 139 11.15 2.21 -4.14
N ALA A 140 10.30 2.10 -3.14
CA ALA A 140 8.97 1.52 -3.28
C ALA A 140 7.89 2.30 -2.54
N ASN A 141 6.71 2.38 -3.13
CA ASN A 141 5.49 2.77 -2.44
C ASN A 141 4.52 1.60 -2.41
N ILE A 142 3.75 1.53 -1.35
CA ILE A 142 2.86 0.41 -1.06
C ILE A 142 1.43 0.90 -0.89
N PHE A 143 0.48 0.18 -1.47
CA PHE A 143 -0.93 0.32 -1.18
C PHE A 143 -1.46 -0.97 -0.57
N ALA A 144 -2.16 -0.89 0.56
CA ALA A 144 -2.80 -2.05 1.17
C ALA A 144 -4.30 -1.81 1.38
N ALA A 145 -5.13 -2.77 0.97
CA ALA A 145 -6.57 -2.71 1.12
C ALA A 145 -7.13 -3.95 1.85
N GLY A 146 -8.14 -3.73 2.68
CA GLY A 146 -8.84 -4.83 3.36
C GLY A 146 -9.91 -4.32 4.31
N THR A 147 -11.01 -5.07 4.45
CA THR A 147 -12.12 -4.69 5.33
C THR A 147 -11.71 -4.59 6.81
N PRO A 148 -12.50 -3.93 7.66
CA PRO A 148 -12.29 -3.95 9.11
C PRO A 148 -12.18 -5.39 9.62
N GLY A 149 -11.23 -5.66 10.53
CA GLY A 149 -10.97 -7.00 11.04
C GLY A 149 -10.22 -7.94 10.07
N SER A 150 -9.80 -7.47 8.90
CA SER A 150 -9.00 -8.28 7.96
C SER A 150 -7.55 -8.50 8.40
N GLY A 151 -7.11 -7.88 9.50
CA GLY A 151 -5.75 -8.01 10.03
C GLY A 151 -4.72 -7.07 9.40
N LYS A 152 -5.12 -5.94 8.83
CA LYS A 152 -4.18 -4.93 8.28
C LYS A 152 -3.16 -4.47 9.33
N THR A 153 -3.68 -3.95 10.45
CA THR A 153 -2.83 -3.40 11.52
C THR A 153 -1.99 -4.49 12.17
N SER A 154 -2.59 -5.62 12.55
CA SER A 154 -1.89 -6.72 13.24
C SER A 154 -0.98 -7.54 12.35
N GLY A 155 -1.30 -7.70 11.07
CA GLY A 155 -0.58 -8.61 10.15
C GLY A 155 0.40 -7.93 9.21
N ILE A 156 0.33 -6.61 9.07
CA ILE A 156 1.22 -5.84 8.17
C ILE A 156 1.83 -4.64 8.90
N VAL A 157 1.00 -3.77 9.52
CA VAL A 157 1.46 -2.49 10.07
C VAL A 157 2.40 -2.70 11.26
N ILE A 158 1.93 -3.38 12.30
CA ILE A 158 2.73 -3.61 13.51
C ILE A 158 4.02 -4.40 13.20
N PRO A 159 3.96 -5.56 12.46
CA PRO A 159 5.18 -6.24 12.03
C PRO A 159 6.16 -5.34 11.28
N THR A 160 5.65 -4.46 10.42
CA THR A 160 6.47 -3.48 9.69
C THR A 160 7.11 -2.48 10.64
N CYS A 161 6.33 -1.83 11.52
CA CYS A 161 6.88 -0.85 12.46
C CYS A 161 7.95 -1.46 13.37
N LEU A 162 7.75 -2.69 13.85
CA LEU A 162 8.73 -3.39 14.70
C LEU A 162 10.05 -3.73 13.98
N ARG A 163 10.01 -3.94 12.65
CA ARG A 163 11.14 -4.45 11.85
C ARG A 163 11.67 -3.48 10.81
N TYR A 164 11.18 -2.26 10.77
CA TYR A 164 11.67 -1.26 9.82
C TYR A 164 13.06 -0.76 10.23
N GLY A 165 14.02 -0.83 9.31
CA GLY A 165 15.42 -0.47 9.57
C GLY A 165 15.74 1.02 9.59
N GLY A 166 14.72 1.89 9.55
CA GLY A 166 14.83 3.35 9.65
C GLY A 166 13.80 3.93 10.60
N SER A 167 13.44 5.20 10.42
CA SER A 167 12.41 5.88 11.21
C SER A 167 11.02 5.70 10.61
N VAL A 168 10.01 5.72 11.46
CA VAL A 168 8.60 5.58 11.06
C VAL A 168 7.82 6.84 11.43
N LEU A 169 7.16 7.43 10.44
CA LEU A 169 6.13 8.45 10.63
C LEU A 169 4.77 7.79 10.38
N THR A 170 3.94 7.68 11.39
CA THR A 170 2.64 7.01 11.26
C THR A 170 1.49 7.79 11.89
N VAL A 171 0.28 7.54 11.36
CA VAL A 171 -0.98 7.95 11.99
C VAL A 171 -1.60 6.72 12.64
N ASP A 172 -1.78 6.77 13.96
CA ASP A 172 -2.30 5.69 14.79
C ASP A 172 -3.62 6.09 15.43
N ILE A 173 -4.75 5.69 14.83
CA ILE A 173 -6.09 6.13 15.25
C ILE A 173 -6.55 5.44 16.53
N LYS A 174 -6.02 4.26 16.84
CA LYS A 174 -6.48 3.46 18.00
C LYS A 174 -5.45 3.35 19.11
N GLY A 175 -4.22 3.75 18.86
CA GLY A 175 -3.09 3.52 19.75
C GLY A 175 -2.52 2.10 19.69
N ASP A 176 -3.07 1.23 18.86
CA ASP A 176 -2.62 -0.17 18.76
C ASP A 176 -1.16 -0.27 18.29
N ILE A 177 -0.75 0.61 17.36
CA ILE A 177 0.60 0.64 16.82
C ILE A 177 1.59 1.12 17.89
N TYR A 178 1.25 2.22 18.57
CA TYR A 178 2.06 2.77 19.66
C TYR A 178 2.28 1.74 20.76
N ASN A 179 1.20 1.16 21.28
CA ASN A 179 1.26 0.18 22.37
C ASN A 179 2.10 -1.06 22.03
N ALA A 180 2.08 -1.49 20.77
CA ALA A 180 2.90 -2.62 20.32
C ALA A 180 4.39 -2.29 20.14
N CYS A 181 4.73 -1.02 19.87
CA CYS A 181 6.08 -0.60 19.50
C CYS A 181 6.84 0.16 20.60
N GLU A 182 6.15 0.74 21.58
CA GLU A 182 6.75 1.65 22.58
C GLU A 182 7.91 1.05 23.39
N SER A 183 7.89 -0.26 23.61
CA SER A 183 8.95 -0.95 24.37
C SER A 183 10.22 -1.21 23.55
N THR A 184 10.14 -1.16 22.23
CA THR A 184 11.23 -1.57 21.32
C THR A 184 11.75 -0.44 20.45
N ARG A 185 10.96 0.62 20.24
CA ARG A 185 11.29 1.73 19.35
C ARG A 185 11.38 3.04 20.14
N ASN A 186 12.24 3.97 19.68
CA ASN A 186 12.31 5.30 20.25
C ASN A 186 11.26 6.19 19.56
N ILE A 187 10.16 6.50 20.26
CA ILE A 187 8.98 7.14 19.69
C ILE A 187 8.72 8.48 20.36
N ARG A 188 8.46 9.53 19.57
CA ARG A 188 7.79 10.75 19.99
C ARG A 188 6.35 10.70 19.53
N ARG A 189 5.41 10.73 20.48
CA ARG A 189 3.96 10.63 20.22
C ARG A 189 3.30 11.99 20.35
N PHE A 190 2.68 12.49 19.28
CA PHE A 190 1.77 13.62 19.33
C PHE A 190 0.33 13.11 19.47
N CYS A 191 -0.33 13.41 20.58
CA CYS A 191 -1.67 12.90 20.89
C CYS A 191 -2.46 13.96 21.71
N PRO A 192 -3.22 14.84 21.03
CA PRO A 192 -3.94 15.93 21.72
C PRO A 192 -5.12 15.46 22.57
N ASP A 193 -5.64 14.28 22.36
CA ASP A 193 -6.74 13.70 23.11
C ASP A 193 -6.35 12.48 23.96
N LEU A 194 -5.08 12.46 24.39
CA LEU A 194 -4.55 11.40 25.23
C LEU A 194 -5.26 11.38 26.59
N LYS A 195 -5.75 10.22 26.97
CA LYS A 195 -6.46 10.01 28.24
C LYS A 195 -5.76 8.97 29.11
N ASP A 196 -5.80 9.18 30.42
CA ASP A 196 -5.42 8.19 31.42
C ASP A 196 -6.50 7.10 31.59
N GLU A 197 -6.24 6.13 32.46
CA GLU A 197 -7.18 5.04 32.79
C GLU A 197 -8.49 5.55 33.40
N ASN A 198 -8.51 6.75 33.98
CA ASN A 198 -9.67 7.39 34.56
C ASN A 198 -10.43 8.28 33.57
N GLY A 199 -9.92 8.41 32.33
CA GLY A 199 -10.52 9.23 31.28
C GLY A 199 -10.14 10.72 31.34
N ASN A 200 -9.18 11.13 32.20
CA ASN A 200 -8.67 12.49 32.22
C ASN A 200 -7.72 12.73 31.05
N ASN A 201 -7.76 13.92 30.45
CA ASN A 201 -6.80 14.28 29.40
C ASN A 201 -5.42 14.52 30.01
N THR A 202 -4.42 13.83 29.51
CA THR A 202 -3.02 13.88 29.94
C THR A 202 -2.07 14.32 28.81
N ALA A 203 -2.62 14.92 27.75
CA ALA A 203 -1.83 15.31 26.58
C ALA A 203 -0.71 16.30 26.94
N LEU A 204 -0.93 17.21 27.87
CA LEU A 204 0.08 18.18 28.30
C LEU A 204 1.29 17.54 28.98
N ASP A 205 1.11 16.38 29.61
CA ASP A 205 2.17 15.70 30.35
C ASP A 205 2.97 14.73 29.46
N TYR A 206 2.33 14.12 28.45
CA TYR A 206 2.88 12.96 27.73
C TYR A 206 2.85 13.08 26.20
N SER A 207 2.21 14.11 25.63
CA SER A 207 2.24 14.35 24.20
C SER A 207 3.48 15.16 23.80
N ALA A 208 4.06 14.83 22.67
CA ALA A 208 5.01 15.71 22.03
C ALA A 208 4.32 17.00 21.53
N HIS A 209 5.11 18.05 21.35
CA HIS A 209 4.67 19.32 20.79
C HIS A 209 4.98 19.40 19.29
N PHE A 210 4.31 20.31 18.61
CA PHE A 210 4.56 20.61 17.20
C PHE A 210 4.45 22.10 16.94
N ASN A 211 5.52 22.73 16.46
CA ASN A 211 5.46 24.10 16.00
C ASN A 211 5.36 24.17 14.47
N PRO A 212 4.20 24.55 13.89
CA PRO A 212 4.03 24.70 12.45
C PRO A 212 5.00 25.69 11.81
N PHE A 213 5.54 26.64 12.58
CA PHE A 213 6.40 27.71 12.10
C PHE A 213 7.89 27.50 12.37
N ALA A 214 8.29 26.35 12.94
CA ALA A 214 9.69 26.10 13.29
C ALA A 214 10.66 26.37 12.12
N ASP A 215 10.31 25.88 10.93
CA ASP A 215 11.16 25.98 9.73
C ASP A 215 10.87 27.20 8.85
N ILE A 216 9.80 27.97 9.12
CA ILE A 216 9.33 29.03 8.22
C ILE A 216 10.29 30.22 8.16
N LYS A 217 11.10 30.39 9.21
CA LYS A 217 12.10 31.48 9.31
C LYS A 217 13.24 31.32 8.30
N PHE A 218 13.46 30.11 7.80
CA PHE A 218 14.58 29.77 6.92
C PHE A 218 14.19 29.64 5.45
N VAL A 219 12.92 29.86 5.10
CA VAL A 219 12.40 29.74 3.73
C VAL A 219 12.36 31.11 3.04
N ASN A 220 12.60 31.08 1.73
CA ASN A 220 12.49 32.30 0.93
C ASN A 220 11.01 32.76 0.80
N PRO A 221 10.75 34.02 0.40
CA PRO A 221 9.38 34.55 0.34
C PRO A 221 8.41 33.76 -0.53
N THR A 222 8.88 33.15 -1.63
CA THR A 222 8.06 32.33 -2.52
C THR A 222 7.66 31.02 -1.86
N GLU A 223 8.60 30.35 -1.21
CA GLU A 223 8.34 29.13 -0.46
C GLU A 223 7.43 29.38 0.73
N LYS A 224 7.63 30.51 1.44
CA LYS A 224 6.77 30.95 2.55
C LYS A 224 5.32 31.13 2.10
N LYS A 225 5.09 31.80 0.95
CA LYS A 225 3.76 31.97 0.35
C LYS A 225 3.13 30.62 0.01
N LEU A 226 3.87 29.69 -0.60
CA LEU A 226 3.41 28.36 -0.94
C LEU A 226 3.08 27.53 0.33
N PHE A 227 3.94 27.60 1.33
CA PHE A 227 3.73 26.92 2.62
C PHE A 227 2.42 27.38 3.27
N LEU A 228 2.20 28.70 3.40
CA LEU A 228 0.99 29.25 4.00
C LEU A 228 -0.26 28.94 3.17
N SER A 229 -0.17 28.94 1.84
CA SER A 229 -1.26 28.56 0.96
C SER A 229 -1.65 27.09 1.15
N ASN A 230 -0.67 26.22 1.24
CA ASN A 230 -0.89 24.79 1.49
C ASN A 230 -1.49 24.55 2.89
N MET A 231 -0.95 25.21 3.90
CA MET A 231 -1.48 25.16 5.28
C MET A 231 -2.94 25.62 5.33
N ALA A 232 -3.26 26.75 4.72
CA ALA A 232 -4.63 27.26 4.65
C ALA A 232 -5.58 26.30 3.95
N THR A 233 -5.14 25.69 2.83
CA THR A 233 -5.96 24.71 2.10
C THR A 233 -6.22 23.46 2.92
N THR A 234 -5.27 23.04 3.74
CA THR A 234 -5.38 21.86 4.59
C THR A 234 -6.26 22.11 5.81
N LEU A 235 -6.07 23.23 6.48
CA LEU A 235 -6.83 23.59 7.69
C LEU A 235 -8.26 24.02 7.37
N ILE A 236 -8.49 24.64 6.19
CA ILE A 236 -9.79 25.14 5.74
C ILE A 236 -10.16 24.38 4.45
N PRO A 237 -10.64 23.16 4.53
CA PRO A 237 -10.97 22.34 3.36
C PRO A 237 -12.14 22.91 2.56
N ASP A 238 -12.18 22.59 1.26
CA ASP A 238 -13.27 23.01 0.38
C ASP A 238 -14.62 22.48 0.86
N GLN A 239 -15.64 23.35 0.81
CA GLN A 239 -17.01 22.96 1.10
C GLN A 239 -17.78 22.70 -0.21
N PRO A 240 -18.73 21.76 -0.23
CA PRO A 240 -19.50 21.44 -1.42
C PRO A 240 -20.31 22.65 -1.93
N GLY A 241 -20.36 22.81 -3.24
CA GLY A 241 -21.15 23.84 -3.93
C GLY A 241 -20.35 25.10 -4.29
N ALA A 242 -20.87 25.90 -5.22
CA ALA A 242 -20.19 27.11 -5.70
C ALA A 242 -20.04 28.19 -4.63
N ASP A 243 -21.09 28.39 -3.83
CA ASP A 243 -21.06 29.34 -2.71
C ASP A 243 -20.09 28.91 -1.61
N GLY A 244 -20.06 27.60 -1.29
CA GLY A 244 -19.13 27.03 -0.33
C GLY A 244 -17.67 27.27 -0.74
N ASN A 245 -17.33 27.06 -2.00
CA ASN A 245 -15.99 27.31 -2.54
C ASN A 245 -15.59 28.81 -2.50
N TYR A 246 -16.55 29.71 -2.71
CA TYR A 246 -16.28 31.15 -2.58
C TYR A 246 -15.91 31.52 -1.13
N PHE A 247 -16.71 31.07 -0.16
CA PHE A 247 -16.48 31.38 1.24
C PHE A 247 -15.16 30.76 1.75
N THR A 248 -14.86 29.50 1.42
CA THR A 248 -13.60 28.87 1.81
C THR A 248 -12.38 29.52 1.18
N SER A 249 -12.48 29.91 -0.11
CA SER A 249 -11.40 30.65 -0.79
C SER A 249 -11.13 32.00 -0.11
N THR A 250 -12.18 32.72 0.27
CA THR A 250 -12.06 34.00 0.98
C THR A 250 -11.56 33.81 2.41
N ALA A 251 -12.01 32.77 3.11
CA ALA A 251 -11.52 32.39 4.43
C ALA A 251 -9.99 32.11 4.43
N ARG A 252 -9.51 31.38 3.42
CA ARG A 252 -8.06 31.14 3.23
C ARG A 252 -7.28 32.43 3.02
N LYS A 253 -7.82 33.39 2.25
CA LYS A 253 -7.17 34.69 2.05
C LYS A 253 -7.07 35.47 3.37
N ILE A 254 -8.12 35.46 4.19
CA ILE A 254 -8.09 36.10 5.54
C ILE A 254 -7.00 35.46 6.38
N PHE A 255 -6.97 34.14 6.47
CA PHE A 255 -5.95 33.41 7.25
C PHE A 255 -4.52 33.72 6.75
N ILE A 256 -4.27 33.57 5.44
CA ILE A 256 -2.94 33.80 4.86
C ILE A 256 -2.51 35.25 5.05
N GLY A 257 -3.43 36.19 4.85
CA GLY A 257 -3.12 37.61 4.96
C GLY A 257 -2.69 38.01 6.38
N ILE A 258 -3.47 37.66 7.39
CA ILE A 258 -3.16 37.93 8.79
C ILE A 258 -1.89 37.18 9.22
N THR A 259 -1.77 35.89 8.87
CA THR A 259 -0.58 35.10 9.21
C THR A 259 0.69 35.66 8.58
N SER A 260 0.64 36.04 7.30
CA SER A 260 1.80 36.65 6.60
C SER A 260 2.23 37.97 7.24
N TYR A 261 1.26 38.79 7.63
CA TYR A 261 1.52 40.07 8.32
C TYR A 261 2.19 39.84 9.67
N LEU A 262 1.64 38.95 10.49
CA LEU A 262 2.18 38.65 11.82
C LEU A 262 3.59 38.08 11.76
N LEU A 263 3.84 37.11 10.87
CA LEU A 263 5.17 36.50 10.70
C LEU A 263 6.25 37.49 10.24
N GLU A 264 5.85 38.56 9.56
CA GLU A 264 6.81 39.61 9.13
C GLU A 264 7.04 40.63 10.23
N LYS A 265 5.99 41.00 10.98
CA LYS A 265 6.09 42.04 12.02
C LYS A 265 6.56 41.46 13.36
N LYS A 266 6.29 40.18 13.64
CA LYS A 266 6.70 39.47 14.84
C LYS A 266 7.31 38.11 14.43
N PRO A 267 8.63 38.06 14.12
CA PRO A 267 9.27 36.83 13.63
C PRO A 267 9.20 35.61 14.59
N ASP A 268 8.94 35.82 15.85
CA ASP A 268 8.78 34.82 16.90
C ASP A 268 7.31 34.49 17.23
N VAL A 269 6.36 35.00 16.40
CA VAL A 269 4.93 34.71 16.59
C VAL A 269 4.69 33.21 16.54
N SER A 270 3.96 32.72 17.53
CA SER A 270 3.54 31.31 17.61
C SER A 270 2.27 31.05 16.79
N PHE A 271 2.04 29.79 16.45
CA PHE A 271 0.80 29.41 15.76
C PHE A 271 -0.47 29.69 16.60
N PRO A 272 -0.51 29.41 17.92
CA PRO A 272 -1.62 29.83 18.77
C PRO A 272 -1.89 31.33 18.73
N GLU A 273 -0.86 32.18 18.78
CA GLU A 273 -1.05 33.65 18.67
C GLU A 273 -1.69 34.06 17.34
N VAL A 274 -1.34 33.38 16.24
CA VAL A 274 -2.00 33.58 14.94
C VAL A 274 -3.47 33.14 15.01
N LEU A 275 -3.76 31.99 15.61
CA LEU A 275 -5.14 31.52 15.77
C LEU A 275 -5.97 32.49 16.60
N HIS A 276 -5.42 33.00 17.71
CA HIS A 276 -6.08 34.00 18.55
C HIS A 276 -6.32 35.32 17.79
N ALA A 277 -5.33 35.79 17.02
CA ALA A 277 -5.49 36.99 16.21
C ALA A 277 -6.57 36.85 15.14
N VAL A 278 -6.65 35.67 14.52
CA VAL A 278 -7.64 35.37 13.47
C VAL A 278 -9.04 35.15 14.06
N LEU A 279 -9.16 34.35 15.12
CA LEU A 279 -10.45 33.90 15.66
C LEU A 279 -11.09 34.88 16.64
N HIS A 280 -10.26 35.56 17.45
CA HIS A 280 -10.74 36.45 18.51
C HIS A 280 -10.62 37.93 18.12
N HIS A 281 -10.29 38.21 16.87
CA HIS A 281 -10.07 39.57 16.35
C HIS A 281 -9.07 40.38 17.17
N GLN A 282 -8.06 39.75 17.74
CA GLN A 282 -7.03 40.41 18.55
C GLN A 282 -5.72 40.52 17.81
N ALA A 283 -5.17 41.71 17.78
CA ALA A 283 -3.76 41.89 17.40
C ALA A 283 -2.86 41.66 18.63
N PRO A 284 -1.60 41.24 18.47
CA PRO A 284 -0.62 41.24 19.54
C PRO A 284 -0.56 42.60 20.27
N VAL A 285 -0.28 42.58 21.58
CA VAL A 285 -0.25 43.79 22.41
C VAL A 285 0.59 44.90 21.81
N GLU A 286 1.73 44.59 21.20
CA GLU A 286 2.62 45.53 20.55
C GLU A 286 1.97 46.23 19.33
N MET A 287 0.98 45.57 18.69
CA MET A 287 0.29 46.10 17.50
C MET A 287 -1.07 46.72 17.85
N ASN A 288 -1.65 46.35 18.98
CA ASN A 288 -2.91 46.88 19.50
C ASN A 288 -2.82 47.16 21.01
N PRO A 289 -2.18 48.27 21.40
CA PRO A 289 -2.00 48.62 22.81
C PRO A 289 -3.31 48.79 23.59
N GLU A 290 -4.41 49.10 22.91
CA GLU A 290 -5.72 49.31 23.52
C GLU A 290 -6.55 48.05 23.72
N HIS A 291 -6.05 46.90 23.29
CA HIS A 291 -6.70 45.58 23.39
C HIS A 291 -8.12 45.49 22.81
N PHE A 292 -8.43 46.32 21.82
CA PHE A 292 -9.71 46.23 21.13
C PHE A 292 -9.74 45.07 20.17
N PRO A 293 -10.87 44.31 20.07
CA PRO A 293 -11.00 43.27 19.06
C PRO A 293 -10.93 43.86 17.64
N PHE A 294 -10.08 43.29 16.77
CA PHE A 294 -9.99 43.66 15.39
C PHE A 294 -10.98 42.88 14.54
N THR A 295 -11.84 43.56 13.82
CA THR A 295 -12.64 42.95 12.77
C THR A 295 -11.78 42.60 11.55
N VAL A 296 -12.28 41.71 10.67
CA VAL A 296 -11.59 41.40 9.40
C VAL A 296 -11.33 42.66 8.56
N PHE A 297 -12.24 43.62 8.59
CA PHE A 297 -12.10 44.90 7.86
C PHE A 297 -10.99 45.78 8.45
N GLN A 298 -10.88 45.86 9.77
CA GLN A 298 -9.80 46.58 10.44
C GLN A 298 -8.43 45.93 10.14
N TRP A 299 -8.38 44.58 10.15
CA TRP A 299 -7.18 43.88 9.69
C TRP A 299 -6.84 44.24 8.24
N ALA A 300 -7.81 44.19 7.31
CA ALA A 300 -7.62 44.52 5.92
C ALA A 300 -7.14 45.96 5.73
N GLU A 301 -7.73 46.91 6.44
CA GLU A 301 -7.33 48.31 6.38
C GLU A 301 -5.92 48.54 6.93
N MET A 302 -5.56 47.95 8.05
CA MET A 302 -4.24 48.04 8.66
C MET A 302 -3.17 47.41 7.74
N ILE A 303 -3.43 46.22 7.22
CA ILE A 303 -2.54 45.49 6.33
C ILE A 303 -2.33 46.27 5.01
N SER A 304 -3.39 46.89 4.46
CA SER A 304 -3.30 47.65 3.22
C SER A 304 -2.37 48.87 3.31
N LYS A 305 -2.18 49.39 4.52
CA LYS A 305 -1.27 50.54 4.81
C LYS A 305 0.14 50.10 5.20
N SER A 306 0.38 48.77 5.29
CA SER A 306 1.67 48.21 5.67
C SER A 306 2.61 48.07 4.48
N ASP A 307 3.83 47.59 4.74
CA ASP A 307 4.87 47.27 3.77
C ASP A 307 4.92 45.74 3.45
N VAL A 308 3.98 44.94 3.98
CA VAL A 308 3.96 43.46 3.83
C VAL A 308 3.17 43.06 2.58
N TYR A 309 3.81 43.08 1.41
CA TYR A 309 3.17 42.85 0.11
C TYR A 309 2.40 41.53 0.04
N ALA A 310 2.92 40.43 0.62
CA ALA A 310 2.26 39.14 0.63
C ALA A 310 0.92 39.19 1.37
N ALA A 311 0.81 39.94 2.45
CA ALA A 311 -0.42 40.14 3.19
C ALA A 311 -1.39 41.08 2.45
N ILE A 312 -0.88 42.19 1.87
CA ILE A 312 -1.67 43.14 1.09
C ILE A 312 -2.37 42.40 -0.09
N GLU A 313 -1.66 41.56 -0.82
CA GLU A 313 -2.19 40.80 -1.96
C GLU A 313 -3.42 39.97 -1.57
N GLN A 314 -3.43 39.41 -0.37
CA GLN A 314 -4.56 38.57 0.11
C GLN A 314 -5.73 39.44 0.61
N MET A 315 -5.43 40.50 1.35
CA MET A 315 -6.44 41.25 2.09
C MET A 315 -7.07 42.41 1.29
N SER A 316 -6.38 42.96 0.31
CA SER A 316 -6.86 44.12 -0.49
C SER A 316 -8.19 43.84 -1.19
N SER A 317 -8.44 42.62 -1.62
CA SER A 317 -9.70 42.23 -2.26
C SER A 317 -10.91 42.24 -1.32
N LEU A 318 -10.69 42.35 0.00
CA LEU A 318 -11.77 42.41 0.99
C LEU A 318 -12.26 43.84 1.21
N ILE A 319 -11.42 44.85 0.92
CA ILE A 319 -11.75 46.27 1.07
C ILE A 319 -12.79 46.64 0.00
N GLY A 320 -13.95 47.13 0.46
CA GLY A 320 -15.07 47.46 -0.41
C GLY A 320 -15.92 46.29 -0.89
N ASN A 321 -15.65 45.07 -0.40
CA ASN A 321 -16.50 43.90 -0.64
C ASN A 321 -17.75 43.96 0.21
N ASN A 322 -18.77 43.19 -0.16
CA ASN A 322 -20.05 43.10 0.59
C ASN A 322 -19.80 42.47 1.98
N GLU A 323 -20.22 43.20 3.04
CA GLU A 323 -20.05 42.75 4.43
C GLU A 323 -20.62 41.36 4.70
N LYS A 324 -21.76 41.01 4.09
CA LYS A 324 -22.36 39.67 4.24
C LYS A 324 -21.47 38.56 3.70
N ASN A 325 -20.78 38.82 2.59
CA ASN A 325 -19.88 37.83 1.98
C ASN A 325 -18.61 37.64 2.81
N VAL A 326 -18.07 38.73 3.35
CA VAL A 326 -16.89 38.66 4.23
C VAL A 326 -17.24 38.00 5.55
N SER A 327 -18.43 38.30 6.12
CA SER A 327 -18.93 37.64 7.34
C SER A 327 -19.11 36.13 7.13
N GLY A 328 -19.73 35.71 6.03
CA GLY A 328 -19.88 34.29 5.71
C GLY A 328 -18.53 33.56 5.52
N ALA A 329 -17.54 34.23 4.92
CA ALA A 329 -16.20 33.68 4.82
C ALA A 329 -15.50 33.59 6.20
N TYR A 330 -15.72 34.58 7.06
CA TYR A 330 -15.21 34.56 8.41
C TYR A 330 -15.84 33.45 9.26
N ASP A 331 -17.15 33.23 9.13
CA ASP A 331 -17.84 32.12 9.79
C ASP A 331 -17.27 30.75 9.36
N ALA A 332 -16.98 30.60 8.05
CA ALA A 332 -16.31 29.39 7.54
C ALA A 332 -14.89 29.22 8.13
N LEU A 333 -14.15 30.32 8.25
CA LEU A 333 -12.83 30.34 8.89
C LEU A 333 -12.90 29.90 10.35
N CYS A 334 -13.80 30.50 11.12
CA CYS A 334 -14.01 30.16 12.52
C CYS A 334 -14.40 28.69 12.70
N THR A 335 -15.34 28.22 11.90
CA THR A 335 -15.77 26.80 11.95
C THR A 335 -14.60 25.85 11.75
N ALA A 336 -13.67 26.17 10.85
CA ALA A 336 -12.52 25.34 10.55
C ALA A 336 -11.43 25.39 11.63
N LEU A 337 -11.21 26.54 12.28
CA LEU A 337 -10.06 26.76 13.16
C LEU A 337 -10.35 26.70 14.66
N ILE A 338 -11.59 26.95 15.10
CA ILE A 338 -11.99 26.89 16.52
C ILE A 338 -11.56 25.58 17.22
N PRO A 339 -11.63 24.41 16.57
CA PRO A 339 -11.18 23.17 17.22
C PRO A 339 -9.72 23.17 17.67
N PHE A 340 -8.89 24.02 17.10
CA PHE A 340 -7.45 24.14 17.39
C PHE A 340 -7.11 25.32 18.31
N SER A 341 -8.10 26.08 18.75
CA SER A 341 -7.91 27.26 19.62
C SER A 341 -8.48 26.95 21.01
N ASN A 342 -7.69 26.31 21.84
CA ASN A 342 -7.98 26.03 23.23
C ASN A 342 -6.68 25.94 24.04
N GLU A 343 -6.78 26.04 25.38
CA GLU A 343 -5.62 26.09 26.28
C GLU A 343 -4.62 24.93 26.07
N MET A 344 -5.10 23.74 25.78
CA MET A 344 -4.25 22.58 25.52
C MET A 344 -3.50 22.73 24.18
N MET A 345 -4.20 23.15 23.12
CA MET A 345 -3.59 23.36 21.80
C MET A 345 -2.63 24.54 21.81
N ASP A 346 -2.90 25.57 22.62
CA ASP A 346 -1.99 26.70 22.81
C ASP A 346 -0.63 26.26 23.35
N VAL A 347 -0.59 25.20 24.13
CA VAL A 347 0.66 24.60 24.62
C VAL A 347 1.25 23.64 23.58
N LEU A 348 0.45 22.69 23.05
CA LEU A 348 0.94 21.64 22.16
C LEU A 348 1.45 22.15 20.81
N LEU A 349 0.93 23.31 20.33
CA LEU A 349 1.33 23.89 19.05
C LEU A 349 2.43 24.96 19.16
N THR A 350 3.24 24.87 20.21
CA THR A 350 4.40 25.73 20.46
C THR A 350 5.69 24.91 20.59
N ASP A 351 6.83 25.60 20.51
CA ASP A 351 8.14 24.96 20.70
C ASP A 351 8.38 24.54 22.15
N ASN A 352 8.96 23.37 22.33
CA ASN A 352 9.61 22.93 23.55
C ASN A 352 10.69 21.88 23.24
N ASP A 353 11.37 21.35 24.26
CA ASP A 353 12.42 20.33 24.09
C ASP A 353 11.90 18.97 23.59
N TYR A 354 10.58 18.75 23.66
CA TYR A 354 9.93 17.52 23.22
C TYR A 354 9.04 17.75 21.97
N CYS A 355 9.56 18.55 21.01
CA CYS A 355 8.90 18.77 19.74
C CYS A 355 9.14 17.66 18.73
N ILE A 356 8.14 17.41 17.87
CA ILE A 356 8.29 16.61 16.66
C ILE A 356 8.61 17.50 15.46
N SER A 357 9.51 17.03 14.60
CA SER A 357 9.92 17.70 13.37
C SER A 357 10.41 16.67 12.35
N ALA A 358 10.68 17.11 11.13
CA ALA A 358 11.36 16.26 10.14
C ALA A 358 12.76 15.82 10.63
N GLU A 359 13.47 16.68 11.35
CA GLU A 359 14.78 16.38 11.94
C GLU A 359 14.68 15.24 12.99
N THR A 360 13.57 15.14 13.72
CA THR A 360 13.31 14.03 14.64
C THR A 360 13.44 12.67 13.93
N LEU A 361 12.82 12.55 12.76
CA LEU A 361 12.90 11.33 11.93
C LEU A 361 14.29 11.15 11.30
N GLU A 362 14.94 12.23 10.89
CA GLU A 362 16.33 12.18 10.38
C GLU A 362 17.33 11.65 11.42
N ASN A 363 17.05 11.88 12.70
CA ASN A 363 17.87 11.43 13.84
C ASN A 363 17.49 10.02 14.33
N GLY A 364 16.67 9.27 13.60
CA GLY A 364 16.33 7.89 13.92
C GLY A 364 15.27 7.73 15.02
N VAL A 365 14.48 8.78 15.29
CA VAL A 365 13.37 8.74 16.25
C VAL A 365 12.06 8.68 15.48
N ASP A 366 11.20 7.75 15.84
CA ASP A 366 9.88 7.61 15.23
C ASP A 366 8.94 8.73 15.66
N VAL A 367 8.00 9.08 14.79
CA VAL A 367 6.94 10.04 15.09
C VAL A 367 5.58 9.38 14.89
N TYR A 368 4.81 9.30 15.96
CA TYR A 368 3.47 8.73 15.93
C TYR A 368 2.44 9.84 16.20
N LEU A 369 1.56 10.05 15.22
CA LEU A 369 0.45 10.99 15.30
C LEU A 369 -0.79 10.21 15.70
N GLN A 370 -1.21 10.35 16.93
CA GLN A 370 -2.32 9.58 17.50
C GLN A 370 -3.52 10.49 17.81
N VAL A 371 -4.70 10.03 17.42
CA VAL A 371 -5.99 10.60 17.85
C VAL A 371 -7.00 9.48 17.98
N SER A 372 -7.97 9.64 18.88
CA SER A 372 -9.06 8.69 19.00
C SER A 372 -9.97 8.71 17.76
N GLN A 373 -10.63 7.59 17.49
CA GLN A 373 -11.59 7.47 16.38
C GLN A 373 -12.72 8.51 16.47
N GLU A 374 -13.12 8.88 17.68
CA GLU A 374 -14.18 9.87 17.96
C GLU A 374 -13.78 11.26 17.47
N ASN A 375 -12.51 11.62 17.66
CA ASN A 375 -11.99 12.95 17.39
C ASN A 375 -11.27 13.07 16.03
N LEU A 376 -11.17 11.96 15.28
CA LEU A 376 -10.41 11.94 14.04
C LEU A 376 -10.89 12.99 13.02
N ASN A 377 -12.20 13.13 12.84
CA ASN A 377 -12.75 14.12 11.90
C ASN A 377 -12.36 15.56 12.28
N THR A 378 -12.33 15.86 13.58
CA THR A 378 -11.96 17.17 14.11
C THR A 378 -10.48 17.45 13.93
N TYR A 379 -9.61 16.46 14.21
CA TYR A 379 -8.17 16.64 14.16
C TYR A 379 -7.53 16.24 12.83
N ALA A 380 -8.26 15.63 11.88
CA ALA A 380 -7.70 15.25 10.59
C ALA A 380 -7.04 16.40 9.82
N PRO A 381 -7.56 17.63 9.78
CA PRO A 381 -6.86 18.76 9.16
C PRO A 381 -5.53 19.09 9.85
N LEU A 382 -5.49 19.05 11.19
CA LEU A 382 -4.26 19.28 11.96
C LEU A 382 -3.22 18.20 11.68
N LEU A 383 -3.60 16.92 11.77
CA LEU A 383 -2.68 15.81 11.44
C LEU A 383 -2.17 15.90 10.00
N THR A 384 -3.04 16.27 9.06
CA THR A 384 -2.65 16.46 7.66
C THR A 384 -1.67 17.63 7.51
N MET A 385 -1.85 18.72 8.25
CA MET A 385 -0.92 19.85 8.27
C MET A 385 0.46 19.43 8.80
N ILE A 386 0.51 18.66 9.90
CA ILE A 386 1.75 18.12 10.45
C ILE A 386 2.46 17.25 9.39
N LEU A 387 1.75 16.28 8.83
CA LEU A 387 2.28 15.40 7.78
C LEU A 387 2.77 16.18 6.55
N GLN A 388 2.03 17.21 6.13
CA GLN A 388 2.40 18.05 5.01
C GLN A 388 3.71 18.82 5.27
N THR A 389 3.91 19.30 6.49
CA THR A 389 5.15 19.97 6.89
C THR A 389 6.33 19.01 6.79
N PHE A 390 6.19 17.76 7.28
CA PHE A 390 7.22 16.73 7.14
C PHE A 390 7.50 16.40 5.68
N LEU A 391 6.45 16.11 4.88
CA LEU A 391 6.62 15.76 3.46
C LEU A 391 7.31 16.89 2.68
N SER A 392 6.98 18.16 2.98
CA SER A 392 7.65 19.32 2.37
C SER A 392 9.14 19.38 2.73
N SER A 393 9.50 19.13 3.98
CA SER A 393 10.90 19.08 4.41
C SER A 393 11.65 17.93 3.73
N PHE A 394 11.04 16.77 3.58
CA PHE A 394 11.64 15.62 2.92
C PHE A 394 11.91 15.85 1.42
N THR A 395 11.14 16.70 0.73
CA THR A 395 11.44 17.04 -0.66
C THR A 395 12.80 17.72 -0.83
N LYS A 396 13.36 18.32 0.24
CA LYS A 396 14.67 18.98 0.26
C LYS A 396 15.85 18.01 0.40
N ARG A 397 15.60 16.73 0.74
CA ARG A 397 16.65 15.70 0.79
C ARG A 397 17.31 15.54 -0.57
N ARG A 398 18.58 15.17 -0.56
CA ARG A 398 19.30 14.80 -1.79
C ARG A 398 18.84 13.43 -2.28
N ASP A 399 18.81 13.27 -3.59
CA ASP A 399 18.47 11.99 -4.20
C ASP A 399 19.57 10.95 -3.99
N THR A 400 19.18 9.71 -3.75
CA THR A 400 20.07 8.54 -3.61
C THR A 400 20.87 8.29 -4.88
N PHE A 401 20.30 8.59 -6.04
CA PHE A 401 20.98 8.52 -7.33
C PHE A 401 22.30 9.29 -7.37
N PHE A 402 22.40 10.39 -6.63
CA PHE A 402 23.64 11.19 -6.50
C PHE A 402 24.55 10.73 -5.37
N GLY A 403 24.36 9.51 -4.86
CA GLY A 403 25.19 8.89 -3.82
C GLY A 403 24.90 9.38 -2.40
N ALA A 404 23.76 10.01 -2.14
CA ALA A 404 23.34 10.36 -0.80
C ALA A 404 22.99 9.09 0.00
N LYS A 405 23.51 9.03 1.23
CA LYS A 405 23.15 8.00 2.20
C LYS A 405 22.16 8.60 3.20
N ASN A 406 20.89 8.60 2.82
CA ASN A 406 19.83 9.08 3.69
C ASN A 406 19.40 7.94 4.62
N LEU A 407 19.05 8.24 5.86
CA LEU A 407 18.35 7.29 6.72
C LEU A 407 16.99 6.96 6.07
N PRO A 408 16.63 5.69 5.90
CA PRO A 408 15.30 5.32 5.40
C PRO A 408 14.19 5.86 6.32
N ILE A 409 13.14 6.40 5.74
CA ILE A 409 11.94 6.82 6.48
C ILE A 409 10.72 6.15 5.85
N LEU A 410 9.88 5.54 6.68
CA LEU A 410 8.58 5.04 6.31
C LEU A 410 7.50 6.05 6.69
N VAL A 411 6.73 6.52 5.73
CA VAL A 411 5.49 7.27 5.94
C VAL A 411 4.33 6.29 5.82
N LEU A 412 3.80 5.86 6.97
CA LEU A 412 2.74 4.87 7.07
C LEU A 412 1.43 5.55 7.45
N LEU A 413 0.46 5.55 6.56
CA LEU A 413 -0.83 6.21 6.75
C LEU A 413 -1.93 5.14 6.87
N ASP A 414 -2.20 4.70 8.12
CA ASP A 414 -3.37 3.87 8.39
C ASP A 414 -4.63 4.72 8.28
N GLU A 415 -5.68 4.16 7.68
CA GLU A 415 -6.91 4.88 7.33
C GLU A 415 -6.68 6.15 6.47
N PHE A 416 -5.72 6.11 5.54
CA PHE A 416 -5.35 7.21 4.63
C PHE A 416 -6.53 7.99 4.04
N PRO A 417 -7.67 7.39 3.62
CA PRO A 417 -8.80 8.13 3.09
C PRO A 417 -9.46 9.13 4.05
N GLN A 418 -9.27 8.98 5.36
CA GLN A 418 -9.86 9.86 6.38
C GLN A 418 -9.06 11.15 6.61
N LEU A 419 -7.81 11.21 6.16
CA LEU A 419 -6.97 12.41 6.22
C LEU A 419 -7.36 13.42 5.11
N THR A 420 -7.11 14.70 5.31
CA THR A 420 -7.57 15.78 4.40
C THR A 420 -6.60 16.11 3.26
N PHE A 421 -5.76 15.15 2.85
CA PHE A 421 -4.79 15.36 1.77
C PHE A 421 -5.43 15.71 0.42
N SER A 422 -4.88 16.72 -0.24
CA SER A 422 -5.18 16.99 -1.65
C SER A 422 -4.53 15.95 -2.57
N TYR A 423 -5.13 15.76 -3.77
CA TYR A 423 -4.55 14.89 -4.79
C TYR A 423 -3.10 15.26 -5.15
N ASN A 424 -2.85 16.54 -5.40
CA ASN A 424 -1.52 17.00 -5.81
C ASN A 424 -0.46 16.70 -4.76
N MET A 425 -0.78 16.85 -3.49
CA MET A 425 0.15 16.59 -2.40
C MET A 425 0.55 15.12 -2.34
N VAL A 426 -0.44 14.21 -2.37
CA VAL A 426 -0.17 12.77 -2.33
C VAL A 426 0.56 12.31 -3.58
N ASN A 427 0.13 12.77 -4.76
CA ASN A 427 0.77 12.42 -6.02
C ASN A 427 2.23 12.88 -6.06
N THR A 428 2.53 14.09 -5.60
CA THR A 428 3.89 14.60 -5.49
C THR A 428 4.71 13.76 -4.52
N ALA A 429 4.19 13.46 -3.34
CA ALA A 429 4.89 12.62 -2.36
C ALA A 429 5.24 11.25 -2.95
N LEU A 430 4.26 10.54 -3.52
CA LEU A 430 4.47 9.22 -4.11
C LEU A 430 5.44 9.21 -5.30
N SER A 431 5.48 10.29 -6.08
CA SER A 431 6.35 10.37 -7.26
C SER A 431 7.79 10.80 -6.94
N THR A 432 7.99 11.64 -5.90
CA THR A 432 9.30 12.28 -5.66
C THR A 432 10.08 11.72 -4.47
N LEU A 433 9.40 11.21 -3.44
CA LEU A 433 10.08 10.84 -2.19
C LEU A 433 10.84 9.52 -2.25
N ARG A 434 10.52 8.63 -3.21
CA ARG A 434 11.21 7.33 -3.37
C ARG A 434 12.71 7.50 -3.56
N SER A 435 13.12 8.41 -4.46
CA SER A 435 14.55 8.67 -4.72
C SER A 435 15.29 9.34 -3.55
N LYS A 436 14.58 9.61 -2.45
CA LYS A 436 15.10 10.27 -1.24
C LYS A 436 15.15 9.35 -0.02
N SER A 437 15.08 8.03 -0.24
CA SER A 437 14.99 6.99 0.79
C SER A 437 13.74 7.14 1.68
N ILE A 438 12.61 7.52 1.07
CA ILE A 438 11.34 7.60 1.78
C ILE A 438 10.33 6.71 1.08
N GLN A 439 9.81 5.75 1.83
CA GLN A 439 8.77 4.84 1.40
C GLN A 439 7.42 5.32 1.92
N CYS A 440 6.40 5.32 1.06
CA CYS A 440 5.04 5.64 1.48
C CYS A 440 4.19 4.36 1.47
N MET A 441 3.51 4.09 2.58
CA MET A 441 2.56 3.00 2.71
C MET A 441 1.17 3.56 3.00
N LEU A 442 0.29 3.46 2.01
CA LEU A 442 -1.09 3.93 2.08
C LEU A 442 -2.01 2.75 2.40
N ILE A 443 -2.78 2.87 3.46
CA ILE A 443 -3.71 1.83 3.89
C ILE A 443 -5.14 2.35 3.83
N ALA A 444 -6.03 1.55 3.27
CA ALA A 444 -7.45 1.84 3.19
C ALA A 444 -8.30 0.60 3.51
N GLN A 445 -9.54 0.80 3.85
CA GLN A 445 -10.48 -0.32 3.98
C GLN A 445 -10.95 -0.80 2.61
N THR A 446 -11.16 0.14 1.67
CA THR A 446 -11.65 -0.17 0.33
C THR A 446 -11.06 0.78 -0.71
N VAL A 447 -10.95 0.32 -1.95
CA VAL A 447 -10.60 1.17 -3.11
C VAL A 447 -11.69 2.21 -3.36
N ALA A 448 -12.96 1.89 -3.05
CA ALA A 448 -14.07 2.83 -3.19
C ALA A 448 -13.92 4.09 -2.35
N GLN A 449 -13.32 4.00 -1.14
CA GLN A 449 -13.02 5.18 -0.32
C GLN A 449 -12.05 6.13 -1.04
N ILE A 450 -10.99 5.59 -1.66
CA ILE A 450 -10.01 6.39 -2.41
C ILE A 450 -10.62 6.97 -3.68
N SER A 451 -11.39 6.17 -4.42
CA SER A 451 -12.09 6.61 -5.63
C SER A 451 -13.09 7.75 -5.36
N ARG A 452 -13.79 7.68 -4.23
CA ARG A 452 -14.73 8.72 -3.81
C ARG A 452 -14.01 10.03 -3.45
N LYS A 453 -12.86 9.92 -2.81
CA LYS A 453 -12.04 11.06 -2.40
C LYS A 453 -11.33 11.73 -3.57
N TYR A 454 -10.72 10.95 -4.46
CA TYR A 454 -9.93 11.42 -5.61
C TYR A 454 -10.63 11.07 -6.91
N GLN A 455 -11.64 11.87 -7.26
CA GLN A 455 -12.49 11.70 -8.44
C GLN A 455 -11.72 11.80 -9.77
N ASN A 456 -12.39 11.63 -10.90
CA ASN A 456 -11.85 11.82 -12.25
C ASN A 456 -10.56 11.01 -12.54
N ASP A 457 -10.55 9.71 -12.18
CA ASP A 457 -9.42 8.80 -12.36
C ASP A 457 -8.13 9.15 -11.58
N GLY A 458 -8.14 10.22 -10.78
CA GLY A 458 -7.01 10.59 -9.92
C GLY A 458 -6.59 9.46 -8.98
N TRP A 459 -7.54 8.70 -8.45
CA TRP A 459 -7.27 7.55 -7.60
C TRP A 459 -6.48 6.43 -8.31
N ARG A 460 -6.72 6.22 -9.63
CA ARG A 460 -5.96 5.23 -10.43
C ARG A 460 -4.51 5.65 -10.60
N ALA A 461 -4.28 6.93 -10.82
CA ALA A 461 -2.93 7.48 -10.91
C ALA A 461 -2.18 7.33 -9.57
N LEU A 462 -2.84 7.59 -8.43
CA LEU A 462 -2.25 7.39 -7.10
C LEU A 462 -1.89 5.92 -6.86
N LEU A 463 -2.81 4.99 -7.12
CA LEU A 463 -2.56 3.56 -6.95
C LEU A 463 -1.51 3.04 -7.95
N GLY A 464 -1.45 3.62 -9.17
CA GLY A 464 -0.41 3.31 -10.16
C GLY A 464 1.00 3.72 -9.72
N ASN A 465 1.13 4.70 -8.82
CA ASN A 465 2.41 5.08 -8.20
C ASN A 465 2.83 4.14 -7.05
N CYS A 466 1.96 3.21 -6.62
CA CYS A 466 2.29 2.20 -5.63
C CYS A 466 2.82 0.95 -6.34
N THR A 467 4.12 0.71 -6.20
CA THR A 467 4.83 -0.41 -6.85
C THR A 467 4.32 -1.76 -6.36
N TYR A 468 4.00 -1.84 -5.07
CA TYR A 468 3.40 -3.02 -4.43
C TYR A 468 1.97 -2.72 -4.03
N GLN A 469 1.07 -3.64 -4.34
CA GLN A 469 -0.31 -3.54 -3.94
C GLN A 469 -0.74 -4.82 -3.22
N VAL A 470 -1.30 -4.65 -2.03
CA VAL A 470 -1.66 -5.76 -1.14
C VAL A 470 -3.16 -5.77 -0.92
N ILE A 471 -3.77 -6.93 -1.10
CA ILE A 471 -5.16 -7.16 -0.72
C ILE A 471 -5.25 -8.23 0.36
N LEU A 472 -5.90 -7.85 1.44
CA LEU A 472 -6.40 -8.75 2.47
C LEU A 472 -7.86 -9.06 2.16
N LYS A 473 -8.54 -9.78 3.07
CA LYS A 473 -9.98 -10.05 2.92
C LYS A 473 -10.75 -8.77 2.58
N SER A 474 -11.54 -8.82 1.51
CA SER A 474 -12.41 -7.72 1.08
C SER A 474 -13.77 -8.24 0.59
N ASN A 475 -14.85 -7.64 1.09
CA ASN A 475 -16.23 -7.93 0.70
C ASN A 475 -16.83 -6.78 -0.15
N GLU A 476 -16.04 -5.76 -0.51
CA GLU A 476 -16.50 -4.61 -1.28
C GLU A 476 -16.20 -4.82 -2.77
N GLU A 477 -17.25 -4.71 -3.58
CA GLU A 477 -17.26 -5.06 -5.00
C GLU A 477 -16.20 -4.33 -5.84
N MET A 478 -16.05 -3.01 -5.65
CA MET A 478 -15.09 -2.23 -6.44
C MET A 478 -13.65 -2.65 -6.13
N THR A 479 -13.33 -2.93 -4.85
CA THR A 479 -12.03 -3.42 -4.43
C THR A 479 -11.74 -4.80 -5.01
N GLN A 480 -12.70 -5.71 -4.92
CA GLN A 480 -12.59 -7.05 -5.48
C GLN A 480 -12.36 -7.02 -6.99
N ARG A 481 -13.16 -6.25 -7.74
CA ARG A 481 -13.02 -6.09 -9.19
C ARG A 481 -11.70 -5.44 -9.57
N TYR A 482 -11.26 -4.45 -8.81
CA TYR A 482 -9.98 -3.78 -9.05
C TYR A 482 -8.82 -4.77 -8.98
N PHE A 483 -8.71 -5.55 -7.90
CA PHE A 483 -7.62 -6.50 -7.73
C PHE A 483 -7.73 -7.70 -8.67
N SER A 484 -8.94 -8.19 -8.97
CA SER A 484 -9.15 -9.22 -9.99
C SER A 484 -8.63 -8.78 -11.36
N ALA A 485 -8.95 -7.56 -11.77
CA ALA A 485 -8.48 -6.99 -13.03
C ALA A 485 -6.97 -6.72 -13.02
N LEU A 486 -6.41 -6.24 -11.90
CA LEU A 486 -4.98 -5.94 -11.72
C LEU A 486 -4.12 -7.19 -11.84
N ILE A 487 -4.51 -8.29 -11.18
CA ILE A 487 -3.79 -9.58 -11.20
C ILE A 487 -3.90 -10.22 -12.59
N GLY A 488 -5.03 -10.04 -13.26
CA GLY A 488 -5.19 -10.43 -14.66
C GLY A 488 -5.93 -11.75 -14.88
N THR A 489 -5.77 -12.31 -16.07
CA THR A 489 -6.53 -13.48 -16.53
C THR A 489 -5.62 -14.63 -16.92
N LYS A 490 -6.10 -15.86 -16.71
CA LYS A 490 -5.51 -17.10 -17.22
C LYS A 490 -6.39 -17.71 -18.31
N LYS A 491 -5.79 -18.54 -19.18
CA LYS A 491 -6.55 -19.36 -20.12
C LYS A 491 -7.18 -20.54 -19.37
N ASP A 492 -8.45 -20.80 -19.59
CA ASP A 492 -9.15 -21.99 -19.08
C ASP A 492 -9.87 -22.70 -20.22
N LEU A 493 -10.15 -23.99 -20.03
CA LEU A 493 -10.80 -24.84 -21.01
C LEU A 493 -12.28 -25.00 -20.69
N LYS A 494 -13.12 -24.53 -21.60
CA LYS A 494 -14.55 -24.74 -21.52
C LYS A 494 -14.94 -25.93 -22.38
N ILE A 495 -15.50 -26.95 -21.75
CA ILE A 495 -16.05 -28.11 -22.46
C ILE A 495 -17.55 -27.92 -22.56
N SER A 496 -18.05 -27.74 -23.78
CA SER A 496 -19.49 -27.77 -24.05
C SER A 496 -19.87 -29.06 -24.76
N THR A 497 -20.90 -29.72 -24.22
CA THR A 497 -21.50 -30.90 -24.85
C THR A 497 -22.80 -30.46 -25.53
N SER A 498 -22.88 -30.63 -26.84
CA SER A 498 -24.09 -30.41 -27.61
C SER A 498 -24.59 -31.76 -28.11
N GLY A 499 -25.78 -32.20 -27.68
CA GLY A 499 -26.41 -33.43 -28.13
C GLY A 499 -27.68 -33.75 -27.34
N ALA A 500 -28.64 -34.41 -27.95
CA ALA A 500 -29.80 -34.92 -27.25
C ALA A 500 -29.38 -36.00 -26.27
N MET A 501 -30.12 -36.17 -25.18
CA MET A 501 -29.83 -37.03 -24.01
C MET A 501 -29.56 -38.51 -24.31
N MET A 502 -29.61 -38.92 -25.58
CA MET A 502 -29.46 -40.34 -26.02
C MET A 502 -28.36 -40.60 -27.06
N GLU A 503 -27.58 -39.58 -27.46
CA GLU A 503 -26.45 -39.78 -28.37
C GLU A 503 -25.16 -40.07 -27.61
N ILE A 504 -24.61 -41.27 -27.77
CA ILE A 504 -23.33 -41.71 -27.21
C ILE A 504 -22.42 -42.11 -28.38
N PRO A 505 -21.28 -41.42 -28.61
CA PRO A 505 -20.72 -40.27 -27.88
C PRO A 505 -21.31 -38.94 -28.30
N SER A 506 -21.72 -38.10 -27.33
CA SER A 506 -22.13 -36.71 -27.60
C SER A 506 -20.94 -35.91 -28.14
N PRO A 507 -21.14 -35.11 -29.20
CA PRO A 507 -20.07 -34.24 -29.70
C PRO A 507 -19.67 -33.23 -28.61
N ARG A 508 -18.37 -33.19 -28.30
CA ARG A 508 -17.79 -32.29 -27.31
C ARG A 508 -16.96 -31.26 -28.02
N THR A 509 -17.25 -29.99 -27.76
CA THR A 509 -16.42 -28.88 -28.23
C THR A 509 -15.59 -28.36 -27.06
N VAL A 510 -14.29 -28.35 -27.23
CA VAL A 510 -13.34 -27.75 -26.26
C VAL A 510 -12.95 -26.38 -26.80
N SER A 511 -13.32 -25.34 -26.08
CA SER A 511 -12.92 -23.95 -26.40
C SER A 511 -12.04 -23.39 -25.30
N GLN A 512 -11.08 -22.54 -25.69
CA GLN A 512 -10.26 -21.80 -24.73
C GLN A 512 -11.00 -20.50 -24.37
N GLU A 513 -11.17 -20.24 -23.09
CA GLU A 513 -11.73 -19.01 -22.56
C GLU A 513 -10.70 -18.34 -21.64
N ARG A 514 -10.67 -17.00 -21.61
CA ARG A 514 -9.89 -16.26 -20.62
C ARG A 514 -10.76 -16.02 -19.40
N VAL A 515 -10.31 -16.50 -18.25
CA VAL A 515 -10.97 -16.29 -16.97
C VAL A 515 -10.04 -15.54 -16.02
N PRO A 516 -10.55 -14.73 -15.10
CA PRO A 516 -9.72 -14.12 -14.07
C PRO A 516 -8.92 -15.18 -13.29
N ILE A 517 -7.71 -14.83 -12.89
CA ILE A 517 -6.88 -15.71 -12.03
C ILE A 517 -7.56 -15.89 -10.66
N PHE A 518 -8.04 -14.76 -10.09
CA PHE A 518 -8.94 -14.71 -8.95
C PHE A 518 -10.25 -14.10 -9.39
N GLN A 519 -11.36 -14.78 -9.13
CA GLN A 519 -12.68 -14.19 -9.27
C GLN A 519 -12.84 -13.09 -8.21
N PRO A 520 -13.65 -12.03 -8.45
CA PRO A 520 -13.88 -10.99 -7.45
C PRO A 520 -14.27 -11.55 -6.07
N GLU A 521 -15.09 -12.61 -6.04
CA GLU A 521 -15.59 -13.27 -4.83
C GLU A 521 -14.49 -13.95 -4.01
N ASP A 522 -13.42 -14.43 -4.66
CA ASP A 522 -12.32 -15.13 -3.99
C ASP A 522 -11.64 -14.28 -2.92
N PHE A 523 -11.66 -12.95 -3.10
CA PHE A 523 -11.08 -12.03 -2.12
C PHE A 523 -11.90 -11.92 -0.82
N GLY A 524 -13.17 -12.36 -0.83
CA GLY A 524 -14.00 -12.49 0.37
C GLY A 524 -13.57 -13.64 1.29
N ASP A 525 -12.90 -14.65 0.73
CA ASP A 525 -12.55 -15.90 1.41
C ASP A 525 -11.04 -16.06 1.70
N LEU A 526 -10.26 -14.98 1.64
CA LEU A 526 -8.82 -15.05 1.89
C LEU A 526 -8.44 -15.53 3.30
N GLY A 527 -9.33 -15.36 4.30
CA GLY A 527 -9.05 -15.82 5.67
C GLY A 527 -7.77 -15.20 6.23
N ASP A 528 -6.78 -16.03 6.56
CA ASP A 528 -5.46 -15.60 7.04
C ASP A 528 -4.46 -15.33 5.90
N ASP A 529 -4.86 -15.53 4.66
CA ASP A 529 -4.01 -15.22 3.52
C ASP A 529 -4.16 -13.76 3.10
N LEU A 530 -3.16 -13.28 2.37
CA LEU A 530 -3.16 -12.03 1.63
C LEU A 530 -2.51 -12.24 0.26
N ILE A 531 -2.76 -11.33 -0.66
CA ILE A 531 -2.14 -11.36 -1.97
C ILE A 531 -1.33 -10.09 -2.16
N VAL A 532 -0.07 -10.24 -2.52
CA VAL A 532 0.84 -9.15 -2.89
C VAL A 532 0.99 -9.15 -4.40
N TYR A 533 0.67 -8.03 -5.02
CA TYR A 533 0.87 -7.78 -6.44
C TYR A 533 2.10 -6.89 -6.65
N TYR A 534 2.91 -7.25 -7.64
CA TYR A 534 4.10 -6.50 -8.05
C TYR A 534 4.36 -6.69 -9.56
N ASN A 535 4.39 -5.62 -10.33
CA ASN A 535 4.79 -5.59 -11.76
C ASN A 535 4.17 -6.72 -12.62
N GLY A 536 2.87 -6.90 -12.55
CA GLY A 536 2.15 -7.90 -13.35
C GLY A 536 2.19 -9.32 -12.80
N LYS A 537 2.82 -9.54 -11.64
CA LYS A 537 2.89 -10.83 -10.93
C LYS A 537 2.25 -10.74 -9.55
N TYR A 538 1.95 -11.86 -8.94
CA TYR A 538 1.40 -11.93 -7.60
C TYR A 538 1.97 -13.08 -6.79
N ILE A 539 1.92 -12.94 -5.47
CA ILE A 539 2.15 -14.01 -4.51
C ILE A 539 0.99 -14.06 -3.51
N ARG A 540 0.58 -15.26 -3.14
CA ARG A 540 -0.35 -15.49 -2.04
C ARG A 540 0.45 -15.92 -0.83
N ALA A 541 0.44 -15.10 0.22
CA ALA A 541 1.20 -15.29 1.45
C ALA A 541 0.26 -15.34 2.66
N LYS A 542 0.73 -15.84 3.79
CA LYS A 542 0.02 -15.80 5.07
C LYS A 542 0.35 -14.51 5.80
N LYS A 543 -0.60 -13.99 6.57
CA LYS A 543 -0.36 -12.85 7.46
C LYS A 543 0.64 -13.21 8.55
N ILE A 544 1.49 -12.25 8.89
CA ILE A 544 2.37 -12.36 10.03
C ILE A 544 1.55 -12.09 11.30
N LYS A 545 1.72 -12.91 12.32
CA LYS A 545 1.10 -12.68 13.62
C LYS A 545 2.19 -12.18 14.57
N TRP A 546 2.24 -10.87 14.78
CA TRP A 546 3.29 -10.21 15.56
C TRP A 546 3.34 -10.62 17.04
N TYR A 547 2.24 -11.19 17.52
CA TYR A 547 2.08 -11.65 18.91
C TYR A 547 2.37 -13.16 19.11
N GLU A 548 2.66 -13.91 18.05
CA GLU A 548 3.17 -15.30 18.07
C GLU A 548 4.68 -15.32 17.88
#